data_117d713b7783d02fe34962cdd8a563a9
#
_entry.id   117d713b7783d02fe34962cdd8a563a9
#
_cell.length_a   1.000
_cell.length_b   1.000
_cell.length_c   1.000
_cell.angle_alpha   90.00
_cell.angle_beta   90.00
_cell.angle_gamma   90.00
#
_symmetry.space_group_name_H-M   'P 1'
#
loop_
_entity.id
_entity.type
_entity.pdbx_description
1 polymer ?
#
loop_
_entity_poly.entity_id
_entity_poly.type
_entity_poly.pdbx_seq_one_letter_code
_entity_poly.pdbx_strand_id
1 'polypeptide(L)'
;VARLLVAPLLIALEKTIGSSEYLQFMKSFKYPLSGEFSFRRNVLSELRISSDWGIEVGVLSEMQRNFSPNNICQVDLADTYDHKHQDLSLDDETKGLSKMSIDIIKTFIKKLATQGNSFSRETFRSLKATYYRCALDMIDIYRSDATMNGLQFDSHTEEKAVELFAVNIMKAGDDFYVNPMDTPFIPTWSRVKSAIPDFLTKLNKAVSEDNKDNS
;
A
#
# COMPACT_ATOMS: atom_id res chain seq x y z
N VAL A 1 10.26 0.59 0.86
CA VAL A 1 9.03 -0.20 0.59
C VAL A 1 8.56 0.02 -0.83
N ALA A 2 8.27 1.25 -1.30
CA ALA A 2 7.78 1.47 -2.66
C ALA A 2 8.67 0.84 -3.73
N ARG A 3 9.98 1.07 -3.68
CA ARG A 3 10.97 0.60 -4.64
C ARG A 3 11.21 -0.92 -4.59
N LEU A 4 11.34 -1.50 -3.39
CA LEU A 4 11.72 -2.90 -3.22
C LEU A 4 10.53 -3.85 -2.99
N LEU A 5 9.36 -3.32 -2.58
CA LEU A 5 8.15 -4.13 -2.42
C LEU A 5 7.16 -3.86 -3.56
N VAL A 6 6.64 -2.63 -3.66
CA VAL A 6 5.48 -2.38 -4.51
C VAL A 6 5.82 -2.51 -5.99
N ALA A 7 6.90 -1.90 -6.44
CA ALA A 7 7.27 -1.95 -7.85
C ALA A 7 7.52 -3.38 -8.37
N PRO A 8 8.37 -4.21 -7.73
CA PRO A 8 8.56 -5.59 -8.17
C PRO A 8 7.32 -6.48 -7.92
N LEU A 9 6.50 -6.20 -6.90
CA LEU A 9 5.25 -6.91 -6.66
C LEU A 9 4.24 -6.70 -7.79
N LEU A 10 4.08 -5.47 -8.28
CA LEU A 10 3.20 -5.17 -9.41
C LEU A 10 3.64 -5.90 -10.68
N ILE A 11 4.95 -5.98 -10.95
CA ILE A 11 5.50 -6.74 -12.07
C ILE A 11 5.24 -8.25 -11.87
N ALA A 12 5.46 -8.76 -10.66
CA ALA A 12 5.24 -10.16 -10.34
C ALA A 12 3.77 -10.56 -10.43
N LEU A 13 2.86 -9.72 -9.95
CA LEU A 13 1.42 -9.92 -10.08
C LEU A 13 1.02 -9.99 -11.56
N GLU A 14 1.46 -9.05 -12.38
CA GLU A 14 1.17 -9.06 -13.81
C GLU A 14 1.69 -10.34 -14.50
N LYS A 15 2.88 -10.81 -14.16
CA LYS A 15 3.45 -12.07 -14.69
C LYS A 15 2.70 -13.31 -14.20
N THR A 16 2.11 -13.27 -13.00
CA THR A 16 1.49 -14.43 -12.35
C THR A 16 0.02 -14.58 -12.72
N ILE A 17 -0.73 -13.47 -12.74
CA ILE A 17 -2.19 -13.48 -12.95
C ILE A 17 -2.63 -12.77 -14.23
N GLY A 18 -1.70 -12.23 -15.01
CA GLY A 18 -1.97 -11.48 -16.24
C GLY A 18 -2.10 -9.97 -16.01
N SER A 19 -2.07 -9.24 -17.12
CA SER A 19 -2.23 -7.79 -17.12
C SER A 19 -3.67 -7.37 -16.84
N SER A 20 -3.86 -6.29 -16.10
CA SER A 20 -5.15 -5.67 -15.86
C SER A 20 -5.04 -4.15 -15.88
N GLU A 21 -6.15 -3.45 -16.13
CA GLU A 21 -6.20 -1.98 -16.07
C GLU A 21 -5.77 -1.47 -14.68
N TYR A 22 -6.13 -2.18 -13.63
CA TYR A 22 -5.73 -1.83 -12.27
C TYR A 22 -4.21 -1.92 -12.07
N LEU A 23 -3.56 -2.98 -12.51
CA LEU A 23 -2.11 -3.13 -12.40
C LEU A 23 -1.38 -2.06 -13.23
N GLN A 24 -1.87 -1.75 -14.43
CA GLN A 24 -1.32 -0.67 -15.25
C GLN A 24 -1.49 0.69 -14.58
N PHE A 25 -2.66 0.97 -14.01
CA PHE A 25 -2.92 2.18 -13.24
C PHE A 25 -1.95 2.32 -12.06
N MET A 26 -1.79 1.28 -11.23
CA MET A 26 -0.86 1.32 -10.10
C MET A 26 0.60 1.50 -10.52
N LYS A 27 1.02 0.92 -11.63
CA LYS A 27 2.37 1.07 -12.20
C LYS A 27 2.64 2.47 -12.75
N SER A 28 1.60 3.27 -13.02
CA SER A 28 1.78 4.64 -13.53
C SER A 28 2.24 5.63 -12.46
N PHE A 29 2.13 5.27 -11.18
CA PHE A 29 2.58 6.13 -10.08
C PHE A 29 4.07 5.93 -9.80
N LYS A 30 4.83 7.03 -9.75
CA LYS A 30 6.25 7.02 -9.35
C LYS A 30 6.41 6.61 -7.88
N TYR A 31 5.48 7.07 -7.02
CA TYR A 31 5.49 6.77 -5.59
C TYR A 31 4.07 6.44 -5.08
N PRO A 32 3.61 5.19 -5.27
CA PRO A 32 2.24 4.78 -4.93
C PRO A 32 1.94 4.70 -3.43
N LEU A 33 2.93 4.89 -2.57
CA LEU A 33 2.81 4.93 -1.10
C LEU A 33 2.97 6.36 -0.56
N SER A 34 2.69 7.37 -1.38
CA SER A 34 2.65 8.75 -0.89
C SER A 34 1.44 8.96 0.02
N GLY A 35 1.69 9.49 1.22
CA GLY A 35 0.63 9.89 2.16
C GLY A 35 0.07 11.29 1.88
N GLU A 36 0.66 12.03 0.93
CA GLU A 36 0.24 13.37 0.56
C GLU A 36 -0.87 13.32 -0.49
N PHE A 37 -2.11 13.44 -0.04
CA PHE A 37 -3.30 13.45 -0.89
C PHE A 37 -4.02 14.80 -0.86
N SER A 38 -4.48 15.23 -2.02
CA SER A 38 -5.43 16.34 -2.16
C SER A 38 -6.69 15.87 -2.90
N PHE A 39 -7.85 16.10 -2.32
CA PHE A 39 -9.13 15.66 -2.85
C PHE A 39 -10.12 16.80 -2.96
N ARG A 40 -11.05 16.70 -3.92
CA ARG A 40 -12.28 17.47 -3.85
C ARG A 40 -13.11 16.98 -2.66
N ARG A 41 -13.72 17.89 -1.91
CA ARG A 41 -14.46 17.58 -0.68
C ARG A 41 -15.53 16.49 -0.84
N ASN A 42 -16.24 16.50 -1.96
CA ASN A 42 -17.26 15.49 -2.26
C ASN A 42 -16.67 14.08 -2.43
N VAL A 43 -15.46 13.97 -2.98
CA VAL A 43 -14.75 12.70 -3.11
C VAL A 43 -14.41 12.14 -1.73
N LEU A 44 -13.85 12.97 -0.86
CA LEU A 44 -13.41 12.55 0.48
C LEU A 44 -14.58 12.03 1.33
N SER A 45 -15.79 12.56 1.16
CA SER A 45 -16.95 12.12 1.94
C SER A 45 -17.44 10.72 1.60
N GLU A 46 -17.13 10.23 0.40
CA GLU A 46 -17.53 8.90 -0.10
C GLU A 46 -16.37 7.89 -0.14
N LEU A 47 -15.17 8.33 0.19
CA LEU A 47 -13.98 7.50 0.12
C LEU A 47 -14.01 6.41 1.21
N ARG A 48 -13.74 5.18 0.81
CA ARG A 48 -13.54 4.04 1.70
C ARG A 48 -12.06 3.92 2.02
N ILE A 49 -11.70 4.09 3.27
CA ILE A 49 -10.31 4.15 3.72
C ILE A 49 -9.98 2.86 4.48
N SER A 50 -8.84 2.24 4.17
CA SER A 50 -8.29 1.15 4.96
C SER A 50 -7.86 1.66 6.34
N SER A 51 -7.95 0.80 7.35
CA SER A 51 -7.53 1.10 8.73
C SER A 51 -6.13 0.55 9.06
N ASP A 52 -5.40 0.11 8.06
CA ASP A 52 -4.08 -0.51 8.15
C ASP A 52 -3.05 0.20 7.26
N TRP A 53 -1.84 -0.34 7.14
CA TRP A 53 -0.77 0.19 6.28
C TRP A 53 -1.05 0.08 4.77
N GLY A 54 -2.17 -0.47 4.37
CA GLY A 54 -2.64 -0.47 2.98
C GLY A 54 -3.40 0.79 2.58
N ILE A 55 -3.41 1.84 3.41
CA ILE A 55 -4.22 3.05 3.21
C ILE A 55 -3.95 3.71 1.85
N GLU A 56 -2.70 3.93 1.47
CA GLU A 56 -2.34 4.61 0.22
C GLU A 56 -2.79 3.79 -1.00
N VAL A 57 -2.48 2.48 -0.99
CA VAL A 57 -2.91 1.55 -2.04
C VAL A 57 -4.43 1.45 -2.09
N GLY A 58 -5.09 1.44 -0.94
CA GLY A 58 -6.54 1.44 -0.81
C GLY A 58 -7.18 2.67 -1.42
N VAL A 59 -6.64 3.85 -1.10
CA VAL A 59 -7.08 5.14 -1.66
C VAL A 59 -6.94 5.16 -3.18
N LEU A 60 -5.77 4.79 -3.72
CA LEU A 60 -5.56 4.72 -5.16
C LEU A 60 -6.50 3.70 -5.83
N SER A 61 -6.79 2.58 -5.16
CA SER A 61 -7.73 1.58 -5.63
C SER A 61 -9.18 2.10 -5.72
N GLU A 62 -9.61 2.90 -4.75
CA GLU A 62 -10.92 3.56 -4.80
C GLU A 62 -10.96 4.66 -5.87
N MET A 63 -9.85 5.38 -6.08
CA MET A 63 -9.74 6.34 -7.17
C MET A 63 -9.89 5.65 -8.53
N GLN A 64 -9.15 4.57 -8.77
CA GLN A 64 -9.23 3.81 -10.02
C GLN A 64 -10.65 3.26 -10.27
N ARG A 65 -11.33 2.83 -9.21
CA ARG A 65 -12.68 2.27 -9.30
C ARG A 65 -13.74 3.30 -9.67
N ASN A 66 -13.64 4.51 -9.11
CA ASN A 66 -14.73 5.48 -9.09
C ASN A 66 -14.50 6.66 -10.05
N PHE A 67 -13.28 6.85 -10.55
CA PHE A 67 -12.93 8.02 -11.36
C PHE A 67 -12.12 7.65 -12.59
N SER A 68 -12.31 8.42 -13.65
CA SER A 68 -11.46 8.34 -14.85
C SER A 68 -10.03 8.79 -14.49
N PRO A 69 -8.99 8.16 -15.07
CA PRO A 69 -7.60 8.61 -14.92
C PRO A 69 -7.39 10.10 -15.26
N ASN A 70 -8.21 10.66 -16.15
CA ASN A 70 -8.17 12.10 -16.49
C ASN A 70 -8.53 13.04 -15.33
N ASN A 71 -9.08 12.51 -14.24
CA ASN A 71 -9.42 13.27 -13.03
C ASN A 71 -8.37 13.10 -11.92
N ILE A 72 -7.26 12.42 -12.22
CA ILE A 72 -6.21 12.08 -11.25
C ILE A 72 -4.91 12.68 -11.78
N CYS A 73 -4.15 13.32 -10.90
CA CYS A 73 -2.81 13.78 -11.23
C CYS A 73 -1.84 13.38 -10.11
N GLN A 74 -0.59 13.24 -10.48
CA GLN A 74 0.52 13.10 -9.55
C GLN A 74 1.43 14.31 -9.73
N VAL A 75 1.90 14.87 -8.62
CA VAL A 75 2.70 16.09 -8.60
C VAL A 75 4.00 15.79 -7.84
N ASP A 76 5.13 16.16 -8.44
CA ASP A 76 6.41 16.13 -7.74
C ASP A 76 6.48 17.34 -6.79
N LEU A 77 6.52 17.10 -5.49
CA LEU A 77 6.45 18.15 -4.47
C LEU A 77 7.80 18.81 -4.23
N ALA A 78 8.90 18.08 -4.35
CA ALA A 78 10.24 18.57 -4.11
C ALA A 78 11.28 17.68 -4.82
N ASP A 79 12.47 18.23 -5.08
CA ASP A 79 13.60 17.47 -5.61
C ASP A 79 14.17 16.49 -4.58
N THR A 80 14.08 16.85 -3.29
CA THR A 80 14.47 16.00 -2.16
C THR A 80 13.35 16.01 -1.13
N TYR A 81 12.87 14.84 -0.78
CA TYR A 81 11.83 14.66 0.23
C TYR A 81 12.32 13.70 1.31
N ASP A 82 12.57 14.23 2.49
CA ASP A 82 13.00 13.45 3.65
C ASP A 82 11.77 12.98 4.44
N HIS A 83 11.69 11.69 4.73
CA HIS A 83 10.64 11.10 5.54
C HIS A 83 11.19 10.00 6.44
N LYS A 84 10.50 9.77 7.55
CA LYS A 84 10.89 8.75 8.51
C LYS A 84 10.81 7.35 7.90
N HIS A 85 11.92 6.63 7.92
CA HIS A 85 11.96 5.23 7.57
C HIS A 85 11.55 4.33 8.74
N GLN A 86 10.86 3.23 8.42
CA GLN A 86 10.59 2.17 9.41
C GLN A 86 11.80 1.24 9.50
N ASP A 87 12.09 0.80 10.72
CA ASP A 87 13.18 -0.16 10.96
C ASP A 87 12.86 -1.53 10.37
N LEU A 88 13.92 -2.25 9.96
CA LEU A 88 13.84 -3.66 9.58
C LEU A 88 13.59 -4.49 10.85
N SER A 89 12.32 -4.74 11.16
CA SER A 89 11.92 -5.59 12.29
C SER A 89 11.85 -7.04 11.79
N LEU A 90 13.00 -7.70 11.69
CA LEU A 90 13.10 -9.10 11.24
C LEU A 90 12.46 -10.08 12.24
N ASP A 91 12.46 -9.72 13.53
CA ASP A 91 12.04 -10.58 14.64
C ASP A 91 10.63 -10.31 15.16
N ASP A 92 9.95 -9.24 14.71
CA ASP A 92 8.61 -8.85 15.16
C ASP A 92 7.69 -8.57 13.97
N GLU A 93 6.90 -9.56 13.60
CA GLU A 93 5.95 -9.50 12.49
C GLU A 93 4.78 -8.52 12.72
N THR A 94 4.58 -8.12 13.96
CA THR A 94 3.47 -7.23 14.34
C THR A 94 3.81 -5.75 14.23
N LYS A 95 5.09 -5.43 13.93
CA LYS A 95 5.62 -4.06 13.91
C LYS A 95 6.49 -3.77 12.69
N GLY A 96 6.79 -2.51 12.51
CA GLY A 96 7.76 -2.04 11.53
C GLY A 96 7.45 -2.45 10.10
N LEU A 97 8.52 -2.76 9.38
CA LEU A 97 8.47 -3.02 7.94
C LEU A 97 7.75 -4.33 7.59
N SER A 98 7.77 -5.33 8.51
CA SER A 98 7.08 -6.60 8.30
C SER A 98 5.56 -6.39 8.27
N LYS A 99 4.99 -5.79 9.30
CA LYS A 99 3.55 -5.47 9.37
C LYS A 99 3.09 -4.63 8.18
N MET A 100 3.83 -3.57 7.88
CA MET A 100 3.55 -2.69 6.74
C MET A 100 3.49 -3.47 5.43
N SER A 101 4.47 -4.32 5.15
CA SER A 101 4.52 -5.08 3.90
C SER A 101 3.37 -6.07 3.78
N ILE A 102 3.01 -6.78 4.85
CA ILE A 102 1.88 -7.72 4.86
C ILE A 102 0.57 -6.98 4.53
N ASP A 103 0.30 -5.85 5.19
CA ASP A 103 -0.93 -5.08 4.97
C ASP A 103 -1.03 -4.53 3.53
N ILE A 104 0.08 -4.03 2.98
CA ILE A 104 0.14 -3.57 1.59
C ILE A 104 -0.14 -4.73 0.62
N ILE A 105 0.52 -5.88 0.80
CA ILE A 105 0.30 -7.07 -0.05
C ILE A 105 -1.16 -7.51 0.02
N LYS A 106 -1.73 -7.62 1.23
CA LYS A 106 -3.14 -7.99 1.44
C LYS A 106 -4.08 -7.04 0.72
N THR A 107 -3.79 -5.74 0.72
CA THR A 107 -4.61 -4.75 0.03
C THR A 107 -4.63 -4.98 -1.49
N PHE A 108 -3.48 -5.27 -2.11
CA PHE A 108 -3.42 -5.65 -3.53
C PHE A 108 -4.20 -6.93 -3.81
N ILE A 109 -4.00 -7.97 -3.00
CA ILE A 109 -4.67 -9.27 -3.17
C ILE A 109 -6.20 -9.11 -3.03
N LYS A 110 -6.67 -8.41 -1.99
CA LYS A 110 -8.10 -8.12 -1.79
C LYS A 110 -8.69 -7.39 -2.99
N LYS A 111 -8.01 -6.36 -3.49
CA LYS A 111 -8.48 -5.60 -4.66
C LYS A 111 -8.58 -6.48 -5.90
N LEU A 112 -7.55 -7.25 -6.21
CA LEU A 112 -7.53 -8.14 -7.37
C LEU A 112 -8.56 -9.27 -7.24
N ALA A 113 -8.76 -9.81 -6.04
CA ALA A 113 -9.82 -10.78 -5.77
C ALA A 113 -11.22 -10.21 -6.04
N THR A 114 -11.48 -8.94 -5.69
CA THR A 114 -12.76 -8.28 -6.03
C THR A 114 -12.97 -8.06 -7.54
N GLN A 115 -11.91 -8.18 -8.32
CA GLN A 115 -11.95 -8.14 -9.80
C GLN A 115 -12.05 -9.53 -10.42
N GLY A 116 -12.24 -10.58 -9.63
CA GLY A 116 -12.42 -11.95 -10.09
C GLY A 116 -11.15 -12.78 -10.20
N ASN A 117 -10.00 -12.25 -9.76
CA ASN A 117 -8.77 -13.05 -9.75
C ASN A 117 -8.81 -14.06 -8.59
N SER A 118 -8.50 -15.31 -8.89
CA SER A 118 -8.37 -16.37 -7.88
C SER A 118 -6.92 -16.47 -7.41
N PHE A 119 -6.76 -16.60 -6.11
CA PHE A 119 -5.44 -16.78 -5.48
C PHE A 119 -5.42 -18.15 -4.79
N SER A 120 -4.81 -19.14 -5.42
CA SER A 120 -4.54 -20.44 -4.81
C SER A 120 -3.21 -20.43 -4.05
N ARG A 121 -2.93 -21.48 -3.26
CA ARG A 121 -1.60 -21.62 -2.61
C ARG A 121 -0.48 -21.69 -3.64
N GLU A 122 -0.73 -22.31 -4.79
CA GLU A 122 0.20 -22.37 -5.91
C GLU A 122 0.44 -21.00 -6.52
N THR A 123 -0.62 -20.18 -6.64
CA THR A 123 -0.51 -18.79 -7.11
C THR A 123 0.41 -17.98 -6.18
N PHE A 124 0.26 -18.10 -4.86
CA PHE A 124 1.15 -17.40 -3.90
C PHE A 124 2.59 -17.90 -3.97
N ARG A 125 2.82 -19.20 -4.15
CA ARG A 125 4.19 -19.75 -4.34
C ARG A 125 4.84 -19.19 -5.60
N SER A 126 4.10 -19.17 -6.71
CA SER A 126 4.57 -18.60 -7.98
C SER A 126 4.82 -17.10 -7.85
N LEU A 127 3.90 -16.38 -7.20
CA LEU A 127 4.03 -14.95 -6.94
C LEU A 127 5.28 -14.64 -6.11
N LYS A 128 5.53 -15.40 -5.02
CA LYS A 128 6.73 -15.26 -4.20
C LYS A 128 8.00 -15.44 -5.03
N ALA A 129 8.08 -16.50 -5.81
CA ALA A 129 9.28 -16.79 -6.62
C ALA A 129 9.50 -15.72 -7.70
N THR A 130 8.41 -15.30 -8.38
CA THR A 130 8.45 -14.25 -9.40
C THR A 130 8.82 -12.90 -8.81
N TYR A 131 8.22 -12.53 -7.66
CA TYR A 131 8.56 -11.31 -6.93
C TYR A 131 10.03 -11.28 -6.55
N TYR A 132 10.54 -12.36 -5.95
CA TYR A 132 11.93 -12.43 -5.49
C TYR A 132 12.90 -12.18 -6.66
N ARG A 133 12.68 -12.83 -7.80
CA ARG A 133 13.49 -12.60 -8.99
C ARG A 133 13.37 -11.15 -9.50
N CYS A 134 12.17 -10.63 -9.64
CA CYS A 134 11.97 -9.24 -10.09
C CYS A 134 12.63 -8.23 -9.15
N ALA A 135 12.59 -8.47 -7.85
CA ALA A 135 13.18 -7.58 -6.87
C ALA A 135 14.72 -7.59 -6.92
N LEU A 136 15.34 -8.75 -7.13
CA LEU A 136 16.79 -8.83 -7.34
C LEU A 136 17.23 -8.13 -8.62
N ASP A 137 16.50 -8.32 -9.73
CA ASP A 137 16.77 -7.60 -10.98
C ASP A 137 16.68 -6.08 -10.78
N MET A 138 15.73 -5.60 -9.96
CA MET A 138 15.63 -4.17 -9.63
C MET A 138 16.76 -3.69 -8.73
N ILE A 139 17.26 -4.50 -7.79
CA ILE A 139 18.45 -4.16 -6.98
C ILE A 139 19.63 -3.93 -7.90
N ASP A 140 19.84 -4.77 -8.91
CA ASP A 140 20.95 -4.62 -9.87
C ASP A 140 20.82 -3.31 -10.69
N ILE A 141 19.59 -2.94 -11.09
CA ILE A 141 19.32 -1.67 -11.77
C ILE A 141 19.63 -0.50 -10.83
N TYR A 142 19.13 -0.50 -9.60
CA TYR A 142 19.36 0.59 -8.64
C TYR A 142 20.81 0.71 -8.21
N ARG A 143 21.54 -0.41 -8.10
CA ARG A 143 22.99 -0.39 -7.86
C ARG A 143 23.73 0.30 -9.01
N SER A 144 23.36 -0.04 -10.25
CA SER A 144 23.96 0.56 -11.43
C SER A 144 23.67 2.06 -11.51
N ASP A 145 22.41 2.46 -11.23
CA ASP A 145 21.99 3.85 -11.18
C ASP A 145 22.73 4.64 -10.09
N ALA A 146 22.81 4.08 -8.87
CA ALA A 146 23.56 4.68 -7.78
C ALA A 146 25.04 4.88 -8.13
N THR A 147 25.66 3.87 -8.75
CA THR A 147 27.06 3.93 -9.17
C THR A 147 27.28 5.04 -10.22
N MET A 148 26.41 5.15 -11.22
CA MET A 148 26.50 6.19 -12.24
C MET A 148 26.32 7.60 -11.66
N ASN A 149 25.57 7.73 -10.57
CA ASN A 149 25.33 9.01 -9.91
C ASN A 149 26.28 9.28 -8.72
N GLY A 150 27.29 8.44 -8.50
CA GLY A 150 28.26 8.60 -7.41
C GLY A 150 27.67 8.40 -6.00
N LEU A 151 26.55 7.68 -5.90
CA LEU A 151 25.87 7.38 -4.64
C LEU A 151 26.35 6.05 -4.06
N GLN A 152 26.35 5.96 -2.73
CA GLN A 152 26.59 4.68 -2.04
C GLN A 152 25.36 3.79 -2.13
N PHE A 153 25.58 2.48 -2.28
CA PHE A 153 24.53 1.48 -2.37
C PHE A 153 24.92 0.23 -1.55
N ASP A 154 24.07 -0.14 -0.60
CA ASP A 154 24.24 -1.33 0.23
C ASP A 154 23.34 -2.47 -0.26
N SER A 155 23.86 -3.26 -1.21
CA SER A 155 23.13 -4.42 -1.77
C SER A 155 22.69 -5.40 -0.70
N HIS A 156 23.49 -5.63 0.36
CA HIS A 156 23.18 -6.63 1.37
C HIS A 156 21.94 -6.24 2.21
N THR A 157 21.85 -4.98 2.61
CA THR A 157 20.67 -4.47 3.32
C THR A 157 19.42 -4.50 2.43
N GLU A 158 19.56 -4.19 1.14
CA GLU A 158 18.45 -4.24 0.18
C GLU A 158 17.97 -5.68 -0.05
N GLU A 159 18.88 -6.64 -0.20
CA GLU A 159 18.56 -8.07 -0.36
C GLU A 159 17.84 -8.63 0.87
N LYS A 160 18.29 -8.31 2.09
CA LYS A 160 17.59 -8.69 3.33
C LYS A 160 16.15 -8.17 3.38
N ALA A 161 15.92 -6.94 2.93
CA ALA A 161 14.57 -6.40 2.86
C ALA A 161 13.72 -7.18 1.85
N VAL A 162 14.28 -7.54 0.70
CA VAL A 162 13.59 -8.35 -0.33
C VAL A 162 13.28 -9.76 0.19
N GLU A 163 14.17 -10.38 0.94
CA GLU A 163 13.93 -11.67 1.58
C GLU A 163 12.77 -11.61 2.56
N LEU A 164 12.73 -10.59 3.41
CA LEU A 164 11.61 -10.34 4.33
C LEU A 164 10.29 -10.20 3.58
N PHE A 165 10.26 -9.38 2.54
CA PHE A 165 9.04 -9.17 1.75
C PHE A 165 8.59 -10.44 1.01
N ALA A 166 9.52 -11.25 0.53
CA ALA A 166 9.22 -12.54 -0.09
C ALA A 166 8.57 -13.53 0.91
N VAL A 167 9.02 -13.54 2.15
CA VAL A 167 8.36 -14.32 3.23
C VAL A 167 6.97 -13.77 3.50
N ASN A 168 6.82 -12.45 3.56
CA ASN A 168 5.57 -11.79 3.89
C ASN A 168 4.49 -11.94 2.81
N ILE A 169 4.86 -12.25 1.55
CA ILE A 169 3.89 -12.64 0.52
C ILE A 169 3.15 -13.93 0.93
N MET A 170 3.84 -14.92 1.48
CA MET A 170 3.19 -16.15 1.94
C MET A 170 2.31 -15.90 3.15
N LYS A 171 2.77 -15.11 4.12
CA LYS A 171 1.98 -14.74 5.31
C LYS A 171 0.71 -13.98 4.93
N ALA A 172 0.82 -13.00 4.04
CA ALA A 172 -0.33 -12.28 3.52
C ALA A 172 -1.34 -13.22 2.83
N GLY A 173 -0.84 -14.26 2.15
CA GLY A 173 -1.66 -15.31 1.56
C GLY A 173 -2.37 -16.16 2.61
N ASP A 174 -1.68 -16.60 3.64
CA ASP A 174 -2.28 -17.38 4.72
C ASP A 174 -3.35 -16.57 5.48
N ASP A 175 -3.08 -15.30 5.78
CA ASP A 175 -4.07 -14.38 6.37
C ASP A 175 -5.30 -14.22 5.45
N PHE A 176 -5.08 -14.05 4.14
CA PHE A 176 -6.17 -13.92 3.17
C PHE A 176 -7.06 -15.16 3.13
N TYR A 177 -6.49 -16.37 3.25
CA TYR A 177 -7.28 -17.61 3.32
C TYR A 177 -8.11 -17.73 4.58
N VAL A 178 -7.56 -17.33 5.72
CA VAL A 178 -8.25 -17.39 7.01
C VAL A 178 -9.41 -16.41 7.04
N ASN A 179 -9.16 -15.16 6.63
CA ASN A 179 -10.18 -14.12 6.63
C ASN A 179 -9.89 -13.05 5.56
N PRO A 180 -10.47 -13.18 4.35
CA PRO A 180 -10.24 -12.21 3.27
C PRO A 180 -10.76 -10.80 3.58
N MET A 181 -11.58 -10.63 4.63
CA MET A 181 -12.16 -9.35 5.06
C MET A 181 -11.72 -8.95 6.48
N ASP A 182 -10.56 -9.42 6.95
CA ASP A 182 -10.03 -9.19 8.29
C ASP A 182 -9.90 -7.71 8.68
N THR A 183 -9.64 -6.85 7.70
CA THR A 183 -9.51 -5.41 7.90
C THR A 183 -10.62 -4.69 7.12
N PRO A 184 -11.79 -4.46 7.73
CA PRO A 184 -12.87 -3.73 7.07
C PRO A 184 -12.48 -2.26 6.85
N PHE A 185 -13.04 -1.66 5.79
CA PHE A 185 -12.90 -0.23 5.57
C PHE A 185 -13.53 0.59 6.70
N ILE A 186 -12.92 1.71 7.01
CA ILE A 186 -13.54 2.75 7.84
C ILE A 186 -14.81 3.23 7.12
N PRO A 187 -15.94 3.37 7.84
CA PRO A 187 -17.17 3.85 7.23
C PRO A 187 -17.00 5.22 6.58
N THR A 188 -17.62 5.42 5.42
CA THR A 188 -17.62 6.74 4.76
C THR A 188 -18.32 7.79 5.63
N TRP A 189 -17.93 9.05 5.48
CA TRP A 189 -18.56 10.16 6.19
C TRP A 189 -20.08 10.24 5.96
N SER A 190 -20.54 9.97 4.75
CA SER A 190 -21.96 9.92 4.43
C SER A 190 -22.69 8.85 5.24
N ARG A 191 -22.09 7.67 5.38
CA ARG A 191 -22.64 6.59 6.21
C ARG A 191 -22.67 6.96 7.71
N VAL A 192 -21.57 7.54 8.22
CA VAL A 192 -21.51 7.99 9.62
C VAL A 192 -22.57 9.03 9.91
N LYS A 193 -22.71 10.07 9.07
CA LYS A 193 -23.73 11.11 9.25
C LYS A 193 -25.15 10.57 9.18
N SER A 194 -25.41 9.59 8.31
CA SER A 194 -26.72 8.95 8.20
C SER A 194 -27.06 8.11 9.43
N ALA A 195 -26.08 7.41 10.00
CA ALA A 195 -26.27 6.57 11.18
C ALA A 195 -26.32 7.37 12.50
N ILE A 196 -25.61 8.50 12.56
CA ILE A 196 -25.48 9.37 13.74
C ILE A 196 -25.63 10.82 13.30
N PRO A 197 -26.88 11.35 13.19
CA PRO A 197 -27.13 12.68 12.66
C PRO A 197 -26.44 13.82 13.42
N ASP A 198 -26.21 13.67 14.71
CA ASP A 198 -25.55 14.63 15.60
C ASP A 198 -24.02 14.35 15.77
N PHE A 199 -23.44 13.50 14.91
CA PHE A 199 -22.04 13.09 15.00
C PHE A 199 -21.05 14.26 15.05
N LEU A 200 -21.23 15.28 14.20
CA LEU A 200 -20.33 16.44 14.18
C LEU A 200 -20.38 17.24 15.47
N THR A 201 -21.56 17.36 16.08
CA THR A 201 -21.73 18.03 17.38
C THR A 201 -21.00 17.25 18.48
N LYS A 202 -21.14 15.92 18.49
CA LYS A 202 -20.44 15.04 19.43
C LYS A 202 -18.92 15.10 19.24
N LEU A 203 -18.44 15.08 17.99
CA LEU A 203 -17.01 15.18 17.69
C LEU A 203 -16.43 16.52 18.16
N ASN A 204 -17.09 17.64 17.85
CA ASN A 204 -16.64 18.96 18.28
C ASN A 204 -16.63 19.10 19.80
N LYS A 205 -17.59 18.48 20.49
CA LYS A 205 -17.62 18.45 21.96
C LYS A 205 -16.43 17.66 22.51
N ALA A 206 -16.17 16.45 22.00
CA ALA A 206 -15.03 15.64 22.41
C ALA A 206 -13.69 16.36 22.20
N VAL A 207 -13.48 16.97 21.03
CA VAL A 207 -12.27 17.76 20.74
C VAL A 207 -12.12 18.94 21.71
N SER A 208 -13.23 19.58 22.07
CA SER A 208 -13.20 20.70 23.03
C SER A 208 -12.89 20.25 24.45
N GLU A 209 -13.31 19.05 24.84
CA GLU A 209 -12.99 18.43 26.13
C GLU A 209 -11.50 18.04 26.18
N ASP A 210 -11.00 17.33 25.17
CA ASP A 210 -9.58 16.94 25.08
C ASP A 210 -8.61 18.14 25.11
N ASN A 211 -8.99 19.25 24.47
CA ASN A 211 -8.17 20.48 24.50
C ASN A 211 -8.15 21.18 25.87
N LYS A 212 -9.17 20.98 26.71
CA LYS A 212 -9.17 21.52 28.06
C LYS A 212 -8.30 20.72 29.03
N ASP A 213 -8.24 19.39 28.84
CA ASP A 213 -7.44 18.50 29.66
C ASP A 213 -5.93 18.61 29.36
N ASN A 214 -5.56 19.17 28.19
CA ASN A 214 -4.18 19.40 27.77
C ASN A 214 -3.70 20.86 27.93
N SER A 215 -4.49 21.72 28.56
CA SER A 215 -4.16 23.14 28.87
C SER A 215 -3.88 23.34 30.35
#